data_4212f0808c34bd285ad65f30b9bccc5a
#
_entry.id   4212f0808c34bd285ad65f30b9bccc5a
#
_cell.length_a   1.000
_cell.length_b   1.000
_cell.length_c   1.000
_cell.angle_alpha   90.00
_cell.angle_beta   90.00
_cell.angle_gamma   90.00
#
_symmetry.space_group_name_H-M   'P 1'
#
loop_
_entity.id
_entity.type
_entity.pdbx_description
1 polymer ?
#
loop_
_entity_poly.entity_id
_entity_poly.type
_entity_poly.pdbx_seq_one_letter_code
_entity_poly.pdbx_strand_id
1 'polypeptide(L)'
;MMFAAAVGHRSGRATPSLRGAPQRQSMEIVRRETIYRNRNAVQTNPATSAAAKALALDDSLGEAHASLALALDLYDWDWKAAEAEYPRAIELNPGYAPAHQWYSWHLIMMGRNSEGMSELRKAESLDPLSLIISADIANALRVTRRYDEAIQQSKKTLEMDANFAVGHFELGQAFGQKQLYDRAIAELQRAIELSGHSGAFESNLAHVYGVLGRKEEAAKILKDLEARHNENPSIAADIALVYVGLGDRDQAMMWLHKACDARFKASILLHPVFDPLRSDARFKYLLRRIGLLGREL
;
A
#
# COMPACT_ATOMS: atom_id res chain seq x y z
N MET A 1 -6.00 -6.41 8.32
CA MET A 1 -5.82 -6.78 9.72
C MET A 1 -4.45 -6.36 10.26
N MET A 2 -4.05 -5.07 10.13
CA MET A 2 -2.71 -4.60 10.52
C MET A 2 -2.73 -3.32 11.38
N PHE A 3 -3.82 -3.03 12.08
CA PHE A 3 -3.95 -1.80 12.89
C PHE A 3 -3.98 -2.01 14.41
N ALA A 4 -3.72 -3.21 14.94
CA ALA A 4 -3.88 -3.50 16.37
C ALA A 4 -2.58 -3.50 17.20
N ALA A 5 -1.42 -3.26 16.65
CA ALA A 5 -0.14 -3.49 17.34
C ALA A 5 0.61 -2.24 17.82
N ALA A 6 0.14 -1.02 17.59
CA ALA A 6 0.87 0.20 17.94
C ALA A 6 0.36 0.95 19.20
N VAL A 7 -0.58 0.39 19.97
CA VAL A 7 -1.02 0.99 21.24
C VAL A 7 -0.59 0.08 22.39
N GLY A 8 0.71 0.01 22.65
CA GLY A 8 1.28 -0.64 23.83
C GLY A 8 1.21 0.29 25.04
N HIS A 9 0.48 -0.13 26.05
CA HIS A 9 0.42 0.49 27.37
C HIS A 9 1.81 0.79 27.95
N ARG A 10 2.08 2.06 28.23
CA ARG A 10 3.00 2.46 29.32
C ARG A 10 2.24 3.27 30.35
N SER A 11 2.02 2.64 31.48
CA SER A 11 1.56 3.25 32.72
C SER A 11 2.62 4.15 33.34
N GLY A 12 2.23 5.36 33.73
CA GLY A 12 2.72 6.10 34.88
C GLY A 12 4.10 6.75 34.75
N ARG A 13 4.09 8.05 34.40
CA ARG A 13 4.97 9.04 35.06
C ARG A 13 4.33 10.42 35.06
N ALA A 14 4.60 11.15 36.14
CA ALA A 14 4.01 12.42 36.55
C ALA A 14 4.04 13.51 35.47
N THR A 15 2.96 14.29 35.45
CA THR A 15 2.82 15.53 34.65
C THR A 15 3.81 16.58 35.07
N PRO A 16 4.66 17.11 34.18
CA PRO A 16 5.34 18.40 34.42
C PRO A 16 4.35 19.56 34.14
N SER A 17 4.33 20.52 35.01
CA SER A 17 3.52 21.73 34.91
C SER A 17 3.79 22.52 33.63
N LEU A 18 2.75 22.71 32.82
CA LEU A 18 2.75 23.59 31.64
C LEU A 18 2.85 25.05 32.07
N ARG A 19 4.07 25.58 32.26
CA ARG A 19 4.34 27.01 32.25
C ARG A 19 5.48 27.26 31.24
N GLY A 20 5.13 27.87 30.08
CA GLY A 20 6.10 28.50 29.19
C GLY A 20 6.32 27.86 27.82
N ALA A 21 5.26 27.37 27.12
CA ALA A 21 5.39 27.13 25.69
C ALA A 21 5.31 28.45 24.91
N PRO A 22 6.22 28.73 23.93
CA PRO A 22 6.19 29.99 23.19
C PRO A 22 4.89 30.08 22.38
N GLN A 23 4.23 31.23 22.40
CA GLN A 23 3.00 31.54 21.65
C GLN A 23 3.06 31.18 20.15
N ARG A 24 4.25 31.05 19.57
CA ARG A 24 4.48 30.63 18.18
C ARG A 24 4.10 29.15 17.95
N GLN A 25 4.43 28.25 18.89
CA GLN A 25 4.06 26.83 18.80
C GLN A 25 2.55 26.62 18.91
N SER A 26 1.90 27.36 19.82
CA SER A 26 0.43 27.29 19.97
C SER A 26 -0.29 27.79 18.72
N MET A 27 0.23 28.83 18.06
CA MET A 27 -0.34 29.33 16.78
C MET A 27 -0.09 28.36 15.61
N GLU A 28 1.01 27.63 15.60
CA GLU A 28 1.31 26.65 14.56
C GLU A 28 0.46 25.38 14.71
N ILE A 29 0.20 24.94 15.94
CA ILE A 29 -0.74 23.84 16.25
C ILE A 29 -2.15 24.25 15.84
N VAL A 30 -2.63 25.43 16.22
CA VAL A 30 -3.95 25.94 15.82
C VAL A 30 -4.04 26.13 14.31
N ARG A 31 -2.97 26.55 13.64
CA ARG A 31 -2.89 26.70 12.19
C ARG A 31 -2.93 25.33 11.48
N ARG A 32 -2.24 24.32 12.00
CA ARG A 32 -2.30 22.94 11.53
C ARG A 32 -3.70 22.35 11.76
N GLU A 33 -4.28 22.46 12.96
CA GLU A 33 -5.67 22.07 13.21
C GLU A 33 -6.68 22.78 12.32
N THR A 34 -6.48 24.06 12.05
CA THR A 34 -7.35 24.86 11.18
C THR A 34 -7.16 24.46 9.72
N ILE A 35 -5.94 24.13 9.28
CA ILE A 35 -5.65 23.61 7.94
C ILE A 35 -6.29 22.22 7.76
N TYR A 36 -6.20 21.33 8.75
CA TYR A 36 -6.86 20.04 8.73
C TYR A 36 -8.38 20.15 8.84
N ARG A 37 -8.91 21.07 9.65
CA ARG A 37 -10.36 21.35 9.75
C ARG A 37 -10.95 22.01 8.49
N ASN A 38 -10.28 22.97 7.88
CA ASN A 38 -10.80 23.71 6.72
C ASN A 38 -10.62 22.96 5.39
N ARG A 39 -9.72 21.96 5.30
CA ARG A 39 -9.61 21.12 4.12
C ARG A 39 -10.72 20.07 4.02
N ASN A 40 -11.43 19.75 5.11
CA ASN A 40 -12.33 18.60 5.14
C ASN A 40 -13.62 18.87 5.90
N ALA A 41 -14.57 19.49 5.23
CA ALA A 41 -16.00 19.16 5.40
C ALA A 41 -16.32 17.76 4.79
N VAL A 42 -15.34 17.06 4.24
CA VAL A 42 -15.34 15.65 3.84
C VAL A 42 -14.80 14.85 5.03
N GLN A 43 -15.51 13.83 5.46
CA GLN A 43 -15.19 12.94 6.57
C GLN A 43 -13.70 12.58 6.58
N THR A 44 -12.94 13.12 7.52
CA THR A 44 -11.54 12.72 7.75
C THR A 44 -11.52 11.26 8.16
N ASN A 45 -10.65 10.48 7.54
CA ASN A 45 -10.48 9.07 7.92
C ASN A 45 -10.16 8.97 9.42
N PRO A 46 -10.75 8.03 10.16
CA PRO A 46 -10.48 7.85 11.58
C PRO A 46 -9.00 7.71 11.92
N ALA A 47 -8.20 7.08 11.04
CA ALA A 47 -6.76 6.91 11.25
C ALA A 47 -6.01 8.25 11.18
N THR A 48 -6.30 9.08 10.17
CA THR A 48 -5.75 10.43 10.03
C THR A 48 -6.12 11.29 11.24
N SER A 49 -7.39 11.23 11.68
CA SER A 49 -7.86 11.95 12.86
C SER A 49 -7.18 11.50 14.15
N ALA A 50 -6.97 10.20 14.34
CA ALA A 50 -6.32 9.66 15.54
C ALA A 50 -4.84 10.07 15.61
N ALA A 51 -4.10 9.95 14.50
CA ALA A 51 -2.70 10.36 14.44
C ALA A 51 -2.54 11.87 14.66
N ALA A 52 -3.39 12.71 14.04
CA ALA A 52 -3.37 14.15 14.26
C ALA A 52 -3.68 14.55 15.71
N LYS A 53 -4.58 13.83 16.39
CA LYS A 53 -4.83 14.06 17.83
C LYS A 53 -3.63 13.68 18.71
N ALA A 54 -2.95 12.59 18.39
CA ALA A 54 -1.73 12.21 19.12
C ALA A 54 -0.65 13.30 19.00
N LEU A 55 -0.44 13.81 17.78
CA LEU A 55 0.51 14.91 17.52
C LEU A 55 0.11 16.24 18.14
N ALA A 56 -1.19 16.51 18.33
CA ALA A 56 -1.65 17.68 19.07
C ALA A 56 -1.34 17.61 20.57
N LEU A 57 -1.16 16.40 21.12
CA LEU A 57 -0.77 16.17 22.50
C LEU A 57 0.76 16.17 22.66
N ASP A 58 1.47 15.56 21.73
CA ASP A 58 2.93 15.45 21.71
C ASP A 58 3.46 15.41 20.27
N ASP A 59 4.03 16.52 19.80
CA ASP A 59 4.59 16.69 18.44
C ASP A 59 5.99 16.04 18.30
N SER A 60 6.51 15.42 19.33
CA SER A 60 7.79 14.69 19.30
C SER A 60 7.65 13.19 19.03
N LEU A 61 6.43 12.70 18.81
CA LEU A 61 6.15 11.29 18.56
C LEU A 61 6.41 10.92 17.08
N GLY A 62 7.61 10.40 16.78
CA GLY A 62 7.98 9.98 15.43
C GLY A 62 7.03 8.94 14.85
N GLU A 63 6.56 7.98 15.62
CA GLU A 63 5.61 6.95 15.22
C GLU A 63 4.23 7.54 14.86
N ALA A 64 3.83 8.62 15.51
CA ALA A 64 2.58 9.30 15.18
C ALA A 64 2.68 10.07 13.86
N HIS A 65 3.83 10.72 13.58
CA HIS A 65 4.12 11.31 12.27
C HIS A 65 4.11 10.26 11.16
N ALA A 66 4.76 9.11 11.36
CA ALA A 66 4.74 8.01 10.37
C ALA A 66 3.31 7.48 10.13
N SER A 67 2.52 7.32 11.19
CA SER A 67 1.13 6.86 11.09
C SER A 67 0.25 7.89 10.39
N LEU A 68 0.47 9.19 10.63
CA LEU A 68 -0.24 10.26 9.92
C LEU A 68 0.10 10.24 8.43
N ALA A 69 1.39 10.16 8.08
CA ALA A 69 1.85 10.09 6.70
C ALA A 69 1.22 8.91 5.95
N LEU A 70 1.24 7.72 6.56
CA LEU A 70 0.62 6.53 5.99
C LEU A 70 -0.89 6.69 5.78
N ALA A 71 -1.60 7.29 6.74
CA ALA A 71 -3.03 7.52 6.62
C ALA A 71 -3.37 8.51 5.50
N LEU A 72 -2.56 9.58 5.34
CA LEU A 72 -2.66 10.55 4.25
C LEU A 72 -2.45 9.89 2.88
N ASP A 73 -1.49 8.98 2.76
CA ASP A 73 -1.24 8.23 1.51
C ASP A 73 -2.36 7.25 1.20
N LEU A 74 -2.82 6.47 2.18
CA LEU A 74 -3.74 5.36 1.92
C LEU A 74 -5.18 5.82 1.72
N TYR A 75 -5.60 6.83 2.47
CA TYR A 75 -7.02 7.19 2.55
C TYR A 75 -7.34 8.57 1.97
N ASP A 76 -6.46 9.55 2.22
CA ASP A 76 -6.75 10.94 1.84
C ASP A 76 -6.15 11.30 0.47
N TRP A 77 -5.13 10.55 0.02
CA TRP A 77 -4.33 10.82 -1.18
C TRP A 77 -3.73 12.24 -1.16
N ASP A 78 -3.44 12.76 0.05
CA ASP A 78 -2.71 14.02 0.22
C ASP A 78 -1.21 13.77 0.22
N TRP A 79 -0.67 13.46 -0.96
CA TRP A 79 0.73 13.10 -1.20
C TRP A 79 1.70 14.16 -0.66
N LYS A 80 1.31 15.45 -0.75
CA LYS A 80 2.16 16.54 -0.28
C LYS A 80 2.24 16.60 1.24
N ALA A 81 1.13 16.36 1.92
CA ALA A 81 1.14 16.32 3.38
C ALA A 81 1.88 15.08 3.88
N ALA A 82 1.68 13.91 3.24
CA ALA A 82 2.42 12.70 3.57
C ALA A 82 3.94 12.87 3.41
N GLU A 83 4.39 13.48 2.29
CA GLU A 83 5.81 13.80 2.02
C GLU A 83 6.44 14.65 3.12
N ALA A 84 5.68 15.50 3.80
CA ALA A 84 6.20 16.33 4.88
C ALA A 84 6.34 15.56 6.21
N GLU A 85 5.46 14.58 6.45
CA GLU A 85 5.39 13.86 7.71
C GLU A 85 6.41 12.71 7.81
N TYR A 86 6.73 12.03 6.69
CA TYR A 86 7.70 10.91 6.71
C TYR A 86 9.11 11.32 7.13
N PRO A 87 9.76 12.36 6.55
CA PRO A 87 11.07 12.81 7.00
C PRO A 87 11.06 13.24 8.46
N ARG A 88 9.96 13.88 8.91
CA ARG A 88 9.81 14.28 10.31
C ARG A 88 9.75 13.07 11.24
N ALA A 89 9.05 12.01 10.87
CA ALA A 89 9.03 10.75 11.61
C ALA A 89 10.44 10.15 11.75
N ILE A 90 11.19 10.12 10.65
CA ILE A 90 12.56 9.57 10.59
C ILE A 90 13.54 10.44 11.40
N GLU A 91 13.41 11.78 11.35
CA GLU A 91 14.22 12.69 12.17
C GLU A 91 14.01 12.43 13.66
N LEU A 92 12.76 12.26 14.09
CA LEU A 92 12.40 12.06 15.50
C LEU A 92 12.74 10.65 15.99
N ASN A 93 12.60 9.64 15.15
CA ASN A 93 12.94 8.24 15.48
C ASN A 93 13.61 7.53 14.29
N PRO A 94 14.91 7.72 14.05
CA PRO A 94 15.63 7.13 12.91
C PRO A 94 15.78 5.60 12.99
N GLY A 95 15.48 4.99 14.14
CA GLY A 95 15.46 3.54 14.35
C GLY A 95 14.11 2.88 14.08
N TYR A 96 13.07 3.64 13.74
CA TYR A 96 11.73 3.10 13.52
C TYR A 96 11.58 2.55 12.10
N ALA A 97 11.89 1.26 11.92
CA ALA A 97 11.85 0.58 10.62
C ALA A 97 10.55 0.80 9.81
N PRO A 98 9.33 0.81 10.43
CA PRO A 98 8.11 1.08 9.67
C PRO A 98 8.06 2.47 9.02
N ALA A 99 8.67 3.51 9.59
CA ALA A 99 8.70 4.83 8.96
C ALA A 99 9.46 4.78 7.62
N HIS A 100 10.63 4.14 7.60
CA HIS A 100 11.41 3.91 6.38
C HIS A 100 10.66 3.03 5.38
N GLN A 101 10.02 1.94 5.83
CA GLN A 101 9.21 1.04 5.00
C GLN A 101 8.06 1.78 4.32
N TRP A 102 7.28 2.58 5.06
CA TRP A 102 6.13 3.29 4.51
C TRP A 102 6.55 4.46 3.62
N TYR A 103 7.60 5.19 4.01
CA TYR A 103 8.17 6.24 3.18
C TYR A 103 8.67 5.71 1.82
N SER A 104 9.22 4.50 1.79
CA SER A 104 9.65 3.88 0.55
C SER A 104 8.52 3.75 -0.46
N TRP A 105 7.33 3.32 -0.03
CA TRP A 105 6.15 3.20 -0.89
C TRP A 105 5.65 4.56 -1.38
N HIS A 106 5.66 5.57 -0.51
CA HIS A 106 5.39 6.94 -0.93
C HIS A 106 6.33 7.38 -2.06
N LEU A 107 7.64 7.21 -1.86
CA LEU A 107 8.65 7.58 -2.84
C LEU A 107 8.47 6.84 -4.17
N ILE A 108 8.20 5.54 -4.15
CA ILE A 108 7.93 4.75 -5.35
C ILE A 108 6.67 5.25 -6.07
N MET A 109 5.59 5.57 -5.35
CA MET A 109 4.40 6.17 -5.94
C MET A 109 4.67 7.54 -6.55
N MET A 110 5.64 8.27 -6.01
CA MET A 110 6.09 9.56 -6.57
C MET A 110 7.07 9.41 -7.74
N GLY A 111 7.38 8.17 -8.20
CA GLY A 111 8.36 7.90 -9.26
C GLY A 111 9.82 7.96 -8.79
N ARG A 112 10.07 8.16 -7.51
CA ARG A 112 11.42 8.25 -6.90
C ARG A 112 11.93 6.87 -6.50
N ASN A 113 11.99 5.96 -7.48
CA ASN A 113 12.23 4.53 -7.27
C ASN A 113 13.55 4.23 -6.55
N SER A 114 14.63 4.92 -6.88
CA SER A 114 15.95 4.71 -6.26
C SER A 114 15.95 5.11 -4.78
N GLU A 115 15.31 6.22 -4.45
CA GLU A 115 15.18 6.69 -3.08
C GLU A 115 14.28 5.76 -2.26
N GLY A 116 13.13 5.36 -2.83
CA GLY A 116 12.25 4.39 -2.20
C GLY A 116 12.95 3.05 -1.90
N MET A 117 13.75 2.54 -2.83
CA MET A 117 14.53 1.33 -2.60
C MET A 117 15.60 1.54 -1.51
N SER A 118 16.22 2.72 -1.42
CA SER A 118 17.18 3.04 -0.36
C SER A 118 16.52 3.01 1.02
N GLU A 119 15.33 3.63 1.14
CA GLU A 119 14.56 3.61 2.39
C GLU A 119 14.14 2.19 2.78
N LEU A 120 13.74 1.36 1.81
CA LEU A 120 13.39 -0.04 2.07
C LEU A 120 14.61 -0.86 2.57
N ARG A 121 15.79 -0.65 1.99
CA ARG A 121 17.03 -1.27 2.48
C ARG A 121 17.42 -0.77 3.87
N LYS A 122 17.13 0.49 4.19
CA LYS A 122 17.29 1.03 5.54
C LYS A 122 16.36 0.33 6.52
N ALA A 123 15.08 0.15 6.16
CA ALA A 123 14.14 -0.62 6.98
C ALA A 123 14.61 -2.06 7.22
N GLU A 124 15.10 -2.75 6.16
CA GLU A 124 15.68 -4.11 6.29
C GLU A 124 16.88 -4.14 7.25
N SER A 125 17.74 -3.11 7.21
CA SER A 125 18.89 -3.04 8.12
C SER A 125 18.51 -2.83 9.58
N LEU A 126 17.36 -2.19 9.85
CA LEU A 126 16.83 -1.94 11.19
C LEU A 126 16.05 -3.15 11.73
N ASP A 127 15.36 -3.89 10.86
CA ASP A 127 14.63 -5.11 11.21
C ASP A 127 14.86 -6.20 10.16
N PRO A 128 16.03 -6.88 10.21
CA PRO A 128 16.44 -7.85 9.20
C PRO A 128 15.64 -9.17 9.22
N LEU A 129 14.85 -9.41 10.28
CA LEU A 129 13.99 -10.58 10.40
C LEU A 129 12.55 -10.33 10.02
N SER A 130 12.19 -9.11 9.63
CA SER A 130 10.85 -8.77 9.19
C SER A 130 10.53 -9.39 7.82
N LEU A 131 9.66 -10.38 7.83
CA LEU A 131 9.15 -11.01 6.61
C LEU A 131 8.38 -10.01 5.73
N ILE A 132 7.69 -9.05 6.35
CA ILE A 132 6.92 -8.01 5.63
C ILE A 132 7.87 -7.06 4.89
N ILE A 133 8.92 -6.57 5.52
CA ILE A 133 9.92 -5.69 4.87
C ILE A 133 10.60 -6.46 3.72
N SER A 134 10.97 -7.72 3.94
CA SER A 134 11.56 -8.57 2.92
C SER A 134 10.62 -8.78 1.72
N ALA A 135 9.32 -8.99 1.94
CA ALA A 135 8.30 -9.09 0.89
C ALA A 135 8.08 -7.76 0.18
N ASP A 136 8.08 -6.63 0.90
CA ASP A 136 7.96 -5.29 0.30
C ASP A 136 9.14 -4.98 -0.62
N ILE A 137 10.35 -5.45 -0.31
CA ILE A 137 11.48 -5.34 -1.24
C ILE A 137 11.21 -6.13 -2.52
N ALA A 138 10.69 -7.35 -2.43
CA ALA A 138 10.32 -8.14 -3.61
C ALA A 138 9.25 -7.44 -4.45
N ASN A 139 8.24 -6.88 -3.80
CA ASN A 139 7.18 -6.10 -4.45
C ASN A 139 7.75 -4.84 -5.14
N ALA A 140 8.59 -4.06 -4.47
CA ALA A 140 9.23 -2.87 -5.03
C ALA A 140 10.10 -3.22 -6.25
N LEU A 141 10.87 -4.31 -6.19
CA LEU A 141 11.64 -4.83 -7.32
C LEU A 141 10.73 -5.21 -8.49
N ARG A 142 9.59 -5.84 -8.24
CA ARG A 142 8.61 -6.21 -9.25
C ARG A 142 7.95 -4.98 -9.89
N VAL A 143 7.53 -4.02 -9.09
CA VAL A 143 6.93 -2.75 -9.56
C VAL A 143 7.92 -1.96 -10.41
N THR A 144 9.21 -1.98 -10.06
CA THR A 144 10.29 -1.37 -10.83
C THR A 144 10.84 -2.28 -11.93
N ARG A 145 10.13 -3.38 -12.29
CA ARG A 145 10.42 -4.31 -13.39
C ARG A 145 11.71 -5.11 -13.26
N ARG A 146 12.30 -5.19 -12.09
CA ARG A 146 13.49 -5.99 -11.75
C ARG A 146 13.07 -7.40 -11.36
N TYR A 147 12.40 -8.11 -12.28
CA TYR A 147 11.68 -9.36 -11.99
C TYR A 147 12.57 -10.49 -11.49
N ASP A 148 13.79 -10.65 -12.02
CA ASP A 148 14.70 -11.70 -11.55
C ASP A 148 15.15 -11.47 -10.10
N GLU A 149 15.41 -10.22 -9.75
CA GLU A 149 15.75 -9.84 -8.38
C GLU A 149 14.54 -9.97 -7.43
N ALA A 150 13.33 -9.66 -7.92
CA ALA A 150 12.10 -9.89 -7.17
C ALA A 150 11.92 -11.39 -6.82
N ILE A 151 12.16 -12.29 -7.79
CA ILE A 151 12.14 -13.74 -7.59
C ILE A 151 13.16 -14.16 -6.52
N GLN A 152 14.40 -13.67 -6.61
CA GLN A 152 15.44 -14.01 -5.64
C GLN A 152 15.08 -13.50 -4.23
N GLN A 153 14.58 -12.26 -4.13
CA GLN A 153 14.16 -11.71 -2.84
C GLN A 153 12.99 -12.48 -2.24
N SER A 154 11.98 -12.85 -3.04
CA SER A 154 10.84 -13.66 -2.55
C SER A 154 11.29 -15.03 -2.07
N LYS A 155 12.23 -15.68 -2.75
CA LYS A 155 12.81 -16.95 -2.30
C LYS A 155 13.56 -16.78 -0.98
N LYS A 156 14.37 -15.72 -0.83
CA LYS A 156 15.04 -15.39 0.44
C LYS A 156 14.01 -15.21 1.58
N THR A 157 12.89 -14.57 1.31
CA THR A 157 11.79 -14.43 2.29
C THR A 157 11.22 -15.79 2.69
N LEU A 158 11.04 -16.69 1.73
CA LEU A 158 10.52 -18.04 1.98
C LEU A 158 11.54 -18.98 2.63
N GLU A 159 12.84 -18.73 2.52
CA GLU A 159 13.89 -19.40 3.31
C GLU A 159 13.79 -19.03 4.80
N MET A 160 13.31 -17.83 5.14
CA MET A 160 13.08 -17.41 6.53
C MET A 160 11.79 -18.05 7.10
N ASP A 161 10.72 -18.13 6.29
CA ASP A 161 9.48 -18.83 6.63
C ASP A 161 8.80 -19.37 5.37
N ALA A 162 8.86 -20.68 5.19
CA ALA A 162 8.29 -21.40 4.05
C ALA A 162 6.73 -21.41 4.02
N ASN A 163 6.06 -20.93 5.08
CA ASN A 163 4.59 -20.81 5.12
C ASN A 163 4.13 -19.35 5.10
N PHE A 164 5.00 -18.40 4.78
CA PHE A 164 4.63 -17.00 4.69
C PHE A 164 3.85 -16.72 3.41
N ALA A 165 2.53 -16.60 3.51
CA ALA A 165 1.60 -16.45 2.38
C ALA A 165 1.97 -15.29 1.44
N VAL A 166 2.39 -14.13 1.99
CA VAL A 166 2.79 -12.96 1.19
C VAL A 166 4.06 -13.24 0.38
N GLY A 167 5.00 -14.03 0.91
CA GLY A 167 6.21 -14.45 0.17
C GLY A 167 5.86 -15.27 -1.08
N HIS A 168 4.95 -16.24 -0.95
CA HIS A 168 4.43 -17.00 -2.10
C HIS A 168 3.68 -16.11 -3.08
N PHE A 169 2.89 -15.16 -2.58
CA PHE A 169 2.15 -14.22 -3.42
C PHE A 169 3.09 -13.35 -4.26
N GLU A 170 4.12 -12.74 -3.67
CA GLU A 170 5.10 -11.93 -4.42
C GLU A 170 5.91 -12.78 -5.41
N LEU A 171 6.27 -14.01 -5.04
CA LEU A 171 6.95 -14.94 -5.94
C LEU A 171 6.06 -15.30 -7.13
N GLY A 172 4.78 -15.60 -6.89
CA GLY A 172 3.81 -15.92 -7.92
C GLY A 172 3.59 -14.76 -8.89
N GLN A 173 3.46 -13.54 -8.38
CA GLN A 173 3.35 -12.35 -9.22
C GLN A 173 4.61 -12.11 -10.07
N ALA A 174 5.81 -12.29 -9.50
CA ALA A 174 7.06 -12.12 -10.23
C ALA A 174 7.20 -13.17 -11.34
N PHE A 175 6.82 -14.44 -11.10
CA PHE A 175 6.76 -15.47 -12.13
C PHE A 175 5.74 -15.12 -13.22
N GLY A 176 4.57 -14.58 -12.86
CA GLY A 176 3.55 -14.11 -13.83
C GLY A 176 4.11 -13.05 -14.78
N GLN A 177 4.86 -12.06 -14.26
CA GLN A 177 5.50 -11.03 -15.09
C GLN A 177 6.59 -11.60 -16.03
N LYS A 178 7.22 -12.70 -15.65
CA LYS A 178 8.16 -13.44 -16.50
C LYS A 178 7.48 -14.47 -17.43
N GLN A 179 6.16 -14.51 -17.44
CA GLN A 179 5.34 -15.45 -18.21
C GLN A 179 5.61 -16.94 -17.85
N LEU A 180 6.12 -17.19 -16.66
CA LEU A 180 6.30 -18.53 -16.09
C LEU A 180 5.01 -18.98 -15.39
N TYR A 181 3.92 -19.07 -16.17
CA TYR A 181 2.57 -19.15 -15.64
C TYR A 181 2.29 -20.38 -14.77
N ASP A 182 2.84 -21.55 -15.10
CA ASP A 182 2.64 -22.75 -14.27
C ASP A 182 3.23 -22.54 -12.85
N ARG A 183 4.40 -21.90 -12.78
CA ARG A 183 5.01 -21.54 -11.49
C ARG A 183 4.20 -20.47 -10.78
N ALA A 184 3.74 -19.46 -11.52
CA ALA A 184 2.89 -18.41 -10.95
C ALA A 184 1.62 -18.99 -10.32
N ILE A 185 0.95 -19.91 -11.01
CA ILE A 185 -0.26 -20.59 -10.51
C ILE A 185 0.04 -21.37 -9.24
N ALA A 186 1.11 -22.15 -9.21
CA ALA A 186 1.48 -22.96 -8.04
C ALA A 186 1.73 -22.09 -6.80
N GLU A 187 2.49 -21.00 -6.96
CA GLU A 187 2.80 -20.10 -5.85
C GLU A 187 1.57 -19.31 -5.40
N LEU A 188 0.73 -18.82 -6.33
CA LEU A 188 -0.51 -18.12 -5.99
C LEU A 188 -1.52 -19.04 -5.29
N GLN A 189 -1.65 -20.30 -5.72
CA GLN A 189 -2.47 -21.30 -5.03
C GLN A 189 -1.97 -21.53 -3.61
N ARG A 190 -0.65 -21.68 -3.43
CA ARG A 190 -0.07 -21.82 -2.10
C ARG A 190 -0.32 -20.61 -1.20
N ALA A 191 -0.21 -19.40 -1.76
CA ALA A 191 -0.55 -18.17 -1.04
C ALA A 191 -2.01 -18.15 -0.57
N ILE A 192 -2.94 -18.57 -1.44
CA ILE A 192 -4.38 -18.63 -1.13
C ILE A 192 -4.65 -19.65 -0.01
N GLU A 193 -4.07 -20.85 -0.09
CA GLU A 193 -4.20 -21.88 0.95
C GLU A 193 -3.74 -21.37 2.32
N LEU A 194 -2.60 -20.68 2.36
CA LEU A 194 -2.00 -20.17 3.60
C LEU A 194 -2.73 -18.96 4.18
N SER A 195 -3.38 -18.15 3.34
CA SER A 195 -4.04 -16.89 3.76
C SER A 195 -5.50 -17.02 4.14
N GLY A 196 -6.14 -18.17 3.89
CA GLY A 196 -7.57 -18.35 4.09
C GLY A 196 -8.44 -17.54 3.12
N HIS A 197 -8.11 -17.58 1.84
CA HIS A 197 -8.89 -16.97 0.74
C HIS A 197 -8.89 -15.43 0.71
N SER A 198 -7.71 -14.82 0.61
CA SER A 198 -7.56 -13.39 0.36
C SER A 198 -8.01 -13.01 -1.06
N GLY A 199 -8.93 -12.05 -1.20
CA GLY A 199 -9.40 -11.56 -2.49
C GLY A 199 -8.27 -11.06 -3.40
N ALA A 200 -7.26 -10.40 -2.83
CA ALA A 200 -6.08 -9.94 -3.58
C ALA A 200 -5.27 -11.11 -4.17
N PHE A 201 -5.16 -12.24 -3.47
CA PHE A 201 -4.42 -13.40 -3.96
C PHE A 201 -5.22 -14.15 -5.03
N GLU A 202 -6.53 -14.32 -4.79
CA GLU A 202 -7.45 -14.94 -5.72
C GLU A 202 -7.58 -14.17 -7.04
N SER A 203 -7.64 -12.83 -6.98
CA SER A 203 -7.72 -11.99 -8.18
C SER A 203 -6.47 -12.09 -9.05
N ASN A 204 -5.28 -12.22 -8.45
CA ASN A 204 -4.04 -12.44 -9.19
C ASN A 204 -4.00 -13.82 -9.85
N LEU A 205 -4.49 -14.86 -9.19
CA LEU A 205 -4.65 -16.19 -9.80
C LEU A 205 -5.64 -16.15 -10.98
N ALA A 206 -6.79 -15.50 -10.79
CA ALA A 206 -7.79 -15.34 -11.85
C ALA A 206 -7.26 -14.51 -13.02
N HIS A 207 -6.46 -13.47 -12.76
CA HIS A 207 -5.75 -12.72 -13.80
C HIS A 207 -4.86 -13.65 -14.65
N VAL A 208 -4.05 -14.49 -14.02
CA VAL A 208 -3.18 -15.44 -14.73
C VAL A 208 -4.01 -16.43 -15.55
N TYR A 209 -5.11 -16.94 -15.00
CA TYR A 209 -6.04 -17.80 -15.76
C TYR A 209 -6.63 -17.07 -16.98
N GLY A 210 -7.04 -15.81 -16.82
CA GLY A 210 -7.53 -14.98 -17.91
C GLY A 210 -6.51 -14.82 -19.04
N VAL A 211 -5.25 -14.48 -18.69
CA VAL A 211 -4.14 -14.34 -19.65
C VAL A 211 -3.88 -15.64 -20.41
N LEU A 212 -4.03 -16.79 -19.75
CA LEU A 212 -3.88 -18.12 -20.37
C LEU A 212 -5.11 -18.56 -21.18
N GLY A 213 -6.18 -17.78 -21.22
CA GLY A 213 -7.43 -18.16 -21.88
C GLY A 213 -8.26 -19.19 -21.10
N ARG A 214 -7.91 -19.49 -19.85
CA ARG A 214 -8.66 -20.39 -18.93
C ARG A 214 -9.85 -19.63 -18.32
N LYS A 215 -10.80 -19.27 -19.20
CA LYS A 215 -11.88 -18.33 -18.87
C LYS A 215 -12.83 -18.86 -17.80
N GLU A 216 -13.10 -20.16 -17.79
CA GLU A 216 -14.01 -20.80 -16.84
C GLU A 216 -13.46 -20.69 -15.40
N GLU A 217 -12.16 -20.94 -15.22
CA GLU A 217 -11.52 -20.82 -13.90
C GLU A 217 -11.47 -19.36 -13.45
N ALA A 218 -11.14 -18.45 -14.35
CA ALA A 218 -11.15 -17.01 -14.04
C ALA A 218 -12.56 -16.52 -13.67
N ALA A 219 -13.59 -16.94 -14.43
CA ALA A 219 -14.99 -16.57 -14.19
C ALA A 219 -15.52 -17.10 -12.86
N LYS A 220 -15.09 -18.29 -12.43
CA LYS A 220 -15.48 -18.86 -11.14
C LYS A 220 -15.00 -17.96 -9.98
N ILE A 221 -13.73 -17.55 -10.01
CA ILE A 221 -13.16 -16.66 -8.99
C ILE A 221 -13.82 -15.27 -9.06
N LEU A 222 -14.01 -14.74 -10.28
CA LEU A 222 -14.65 -13.45 -10.49
C LEU A 222 -16.04 -13.39 -9.87
N LYS A 223 -16.87 -14.42 -10.10
CA LYS A 223 -18.22 -14.50 -9.53
C LYS A 223 -18.22 -14.44 -8.00
N ASP A 224 -17.25 -15.10 -7.36
CA ASP A 224 -17.10 -15.07 -5.91
C ASP A 224 -16.65 -13.69 -5.42
N LEU A 225 -15.69 -13.06 -6.09
CA LEU A 225 -15.24 -11.70 -5.77
C LEU A 225 -16.38 -10.68 -5.93
N GLU A 226 -17.18 -10.78 -6.99
CA GLU A 226 -18.35 -9.89 -7.20
C GLU A 226 -19.42 -10.08 -6.11
N ALA A 227 -19.65 -11.31 -5.65
CA ALA A 227 -20.55 -11.55 -4.53
C ALA A 227 -20.05 -10.90 -3.25
N ARG A 228 -18.76 -11.05 -2.93
CA ARG A 228 -18.12 -10.43 -1.75
C ARG A 228 -18.04 -8.90 -1.85
N HIS A 229 -18.00 -8.32 -3.05
CA HIS A 229 -17.98 -6.87 -3.25
C HIS A 229 -19.23 -6.18 -2.68
N ASN A 230 -20.38 -6.83 -2.70
CA ASN A 230 -21.62 -6.28 -2.14
C ASN A 230 -21.50 -6.00 -0.63
N GLU A 231 -20.66 -6.74 0.08
CA GLU A 231 -20.40 -6.59 1.51
C GLU A 231 -19.13 -5.76 1.77
N ASN A 232 -18.17 -5.79 0.84
CA ASN A 232 -16.88 -5.11 0.97
C ASN A 232 -16.47 -4.39 -0.33
N PRO A 233 -16.84 -3.12 -0.51
CA PRO A 233 -16.49 -2.36 -1.72
C PRO A 233 -14.98 -2.20 -1.97
N SER A 234 -14.13 -2.44 -0.98
CA SER A 234 -12.67 -2.27 -1.11
C SER A 234 -12.03 -3.23 -2.11
N ILE A 235 -12.67 -4.36 -2.44
CA ILE A 235 -12.16 -5.36 -3.40
C ILE A 235 -12.45 -5.02 -4.87
N ALA A 236 -13.02 -3.85 -5.16
CA ALA A 236 -13.32 -3.45 -6.54
C ALA A 236 -12.07 -3.43 -7.45
N ALA A 237 -10.89 -3.08 -6.90
CA ALA A 237 -9.64 -3.12 -7.64
C ALA A 237 -9.18 -4.56 -7.96
N ASP A 238 -9.47 -5.52 -7.08
CA ASP A 238 -9.20 -6.93 -7.29
C ASP A 238 -10.05 -7.48 -8.45
N ILE A 239 -11.33 -7.10 -8.51
CA ILE A 239 -12.22 -7.45 -9.63
C ILE A 239 -11.71 -6.83 -10.94
N ALA A 240 -11.29 -5.56 -10.92
CA ALA A 240 -10.70 -4.91 -12.09
C ALA A 240 -9.50 -5.68 -12.63
N LEU A 241 -8.65 -6.20 -11.75
CA LEU A 241 -7.48 -7.00 -12.12
C LEU A 241 -7.86 -8.28 -12.89
N VAL A 242 -8.93 -8.96 -12.49
CA VAL A 242 -9.41 -10.14 -13.21
C VAL A 242 -9.84 -9.77 -14.63
N TYR A 243 -10.57 -8.67 -14.80
CA TYR A 243 -11.00 -8.19 -16.12
C TYR A 243 -9.80 -7.77 -17.00
N VAL A 244 -8.72 -7.25 -16.41
CA VAL A 244 -7.47 -7.03 -17.16
C VAL A 244 -6.93 -8.33 -17.73
N GLY A 245 -6.89 -9.40 -16.94
CA GLY A 245 -6.45 -10.73 -17.38
C GLY A 245 -7.34 -11.32 -18.46
N LEU A 246 -8.65 -11.10 -18.36
CA LEU A 246 -9.64 -11.53 -19.38
C LEU A 246 -9.60 -10.67 -20.67
N GLY A 247 -8.85 -9.56 -20.68
CA GLY A 247 -8.76 -8.63 -21.80
C GLY A 247 -9.96 -7.69 -21.95
N ASP A 248 -10.90 -7.68 -20.99
CA ASP A 248 -12.06 -6.79 -20.98
C ASP A 248 -11.69 -5.44 -20.34
N ARG A 249 -11.19 -4.53 -21.19
CA ARG A 249 -10.74 -3.20 -20.76
C ARG A 249 -11.88 -2.33 -20.23
N ASP A 250 -13.09 -2.49 -20.76
CA ASP A 250 -14.23 -1.66 -20.37
C ASP A 250 -14.70 -2.03 -18.95
N GLN A 251 -14.82 -3.31 -18.67
CA GLN A 251 -15.12 -3.79 -17.33
C GLN A 251 -13.99 -3.45 -16.35
N ALA A 252 -12.73 -3.65 -16.72
CA ALA A 252 -11.59 -3.27 -15.89
C ALA A 252 -11.64 -1.79 -15.49
N MET A 253 -11.88 -0.89 -16.45
CA MET A 253 -11.99 0.55 -16.18
C MET A 253 -13.20 0.89 -15.32
N MET A 254 -14.36 0.27 -15.56
CA MET A 254 -15.55 0.47 -14.73
C MET A 254 -15.26 0.12 -13.26
N TRP A 255 -14.63 -1.02 -13.01
CA TRP A 255 -14.30 -1.47 -11.67
C TRP A 255 -13.19 -0.63 -11.01
N LEU A 256 -12.20 -0.13 -11.77
CA LEU A 256 -11.22 0.82 -11.24
C LEU A 256 -11.86 2.15 -10.82
N HIS A 257 -12.88 2.62 -11.54
CA HIS A 257 -13.65 3.80 -11.11
C HIS A 257 -14.39 3.55 -9.79
N LYS A 258 -15.05 2.38 -9.64
CA LYS A 258 -15.68 1.99 -8.37
C LYS A 258 -14.66 1.90 -7.23
N ALA A 259 -13.48 1.31 -7.50
CA ALA A 259 -12.40 1.25 -6.53
C ALA A 259 -11.95 2.65 -6.07
N CYS A 260 -11.83 3.59 -7.01
CA CYS A 260 -11.51 4.98 -6.72
C CYS A 260 -12.57 5.65 -5.85
N ASP A 261 -13.86 5.39 -6.08
CA ASP A 261 -14.96 5.89 -5.25
C ASP A 261 -14.93 5.29 -3.83
N ALA A 262 -14.50 4.04 -3.70
CA ALA A 262 -14.30 3.35 -2.42
C ALA A 262 -12.97 3.69 -1.73
N ARG A 263 -12.17 4.63 -2.24
CA ARG A 263 -10.86 5.01 -1.68
C ARG A 263 -9.91 3.82 -1.53
N PHE A 264 -9.67 3.10 -2.62
CA PHE A 264 -8.76 1.97 -2.64
C PHE A 264 -7.28 2.35 -2.43
N LYS A 265 -6.43 1.36 -2.16
CA LYS A 265 -4.98 1.54 -2.06
C LYS A 265 -4.38 1.89 -3.43
N ALA A 266 -4.08 3.17 -3.67
CA ALA A 266 -3.66 3.69 -4.98
C ALA A 266 -2.38 3.04 -5.53
N SER A 267 -1.49 2.53 -4.66
CA SER A 267 -0.24 1.87 -5.08
C SER A 267 -0.45 0.63 -5.96
N ILE A 268 -1.65 0.03 -5.97
CA ILE A 268 -1.95 -1.09 -6.87
C ILE A 268 -1.83 -0.69 -8.35
N LEU A 269 -2.08 0.58 -8.69
CA LEU A 269 -1.95 1.07 -10.07
C LEU A 269 -0.52 1.11 -10.59
N LEU A 270 0.49 1.01 -9.70
CA LEU A 270 1.90 0.87 -10.07
C LEU A 270 2.21 -0.50 -10.65
N HIS A 271 1.40 -1.50 -10.32
CA HIS A 271 1.68 -2.89 -10.70
C HIS A 271 1.68 -3.06 -12.23
N PRO A 272 2.69 -3.77 -12.78
CA PRO A 272 2.82 -3.97 -14.22
C PRO A 272 1.62 -4.67 -14.88
N VAL A 273 0.80 -5.37 -14.13
CA VAL A 273 -0.44 -6.01 -14.62
C VAL A 273 -1.43 -5.01 -15.23
N PHE A 274 -1.37 -3.72 -14.83
CA PHE A 274 -2.20 -2.65 -15.38
C PHE A 274 -1.59 -1.95 -16.61
N ASP A 275 -0.41 -2.36 -17.08
CA ASP A 275 0.24 -1.78 -18.28
C ASP A 275 -0.68 -1.75 -19.51
N PRO A 276 -1.53 -2.77 -19.77
CA PRO A 276 -2.46 -2.73 -20.90
C PRO A 276 -3.46 -1.56 -20.86
N LEU A 277 -3.67 -0.94 -19.67
CA LEU A 277 -4.59 0.19 -19.49
C LEU A 277 -3.89 1.55 -19.53
N ARG A 278 -2.55 1.64 -19.42
CA ARG A 278 -1.82 2.93 -19.28
C ARG A 278 -2.05 3.89 -20.44
N SER A 279 -2.28 3.38 -21.65
CA SER A 279 -2.58 4.22 -22.82
C SER A 279 -4.02 4.72 -22.88
N ASP A 280 -4.94 4.11 -22.12
CA ASP A 280 -6.37 4.47 -22.09
C ASP A 280 -6.58 5.85 -21.46
N ALA A 281 -7.35 6.70 -22.12
CA ALA A 281 -7.66 8.04 -21.62
C ALA A 281 -8.40 8.02 -20.27
N ARG A 282 -9.22 6.99 -20.02
CA ARG A 282 -9.96 6.79 -18.76
C ARG A 282 -8.99 6.45 -17.62
N PHE A 283 -7.94 5.66 -17.88
CA PHE A 283 -6.91 5.35 -16.89
C PHE A 283 -6.10 6.61 -16.54
N LYS A 284 -5.73 7.41 -17.55
CA LYS A 284 -5.07 8.71 -17.33
C LYS A 284 -5.94 9.68 -16.54
N TYR A 285 -7.26 9.68 -16.80
CA TYR A 285 -8.22 10.49 -16.02
C TYR A 285 -8.24 10.02 -14.56
N LEU A 286 -8.25 8.71 -14.31
CA LEU A 286 -8.21 8.14 -12.97
C LEU A 286 -6.94 8.55 -12.23
N LEU A 287 -5.74 8.43 -12.86
CA LEU A 287 -4.48 8.89 -12.29
C LEU A 287 -4.50 10.39 -11.96
N ARG A 288 -5.11 11.21 -12.82
CA ARG A 288 -5.30 12.65 -12.55
C ARG A 288 -6.17 12.89 -11.33
N ARG A 289 -7.28 12.15 -11.21
CA ARG A 289 -8.25 12.25 -10.11
C ARG A 289 -7.60 11.95 -8.74
N ILE A 290 -6.66 11.03 -8.69
CA ILE A 290 -5.93 10.67 -7.47
C ILE A 290 -4.58 11.41 -7.31
N GLY A 291 -4.26 12.35 -8.21
CA GLY A 291 -3.06 13.19 -8.13
C GLY A 291 -1.74 12.50 -8.53
N LEU A 292 -1.81 11.40 -9.29
CA LEU A 292 -0.63 10.64 -9.75
C LEU A 292 -0.33 10.82 -11.25
N LEU A 293 -1.10 11.63 -12.00
CA LEU A 293 -0.82 11.87 -13.41
C LEU A 293 0.47 12.68 -13.61
N GLY A 294 1.29 12.27 -14.58
CA GLY A 294 2.56 12.94 -14.90
C GLY A 294 3.75 12.48 -14.07
N ARG A 295 3.54 11.49 -13.19
CA ARG A 295 4.60 10.75 -12.53
C ARG A 295 4.98 9.56 -13.40
N GLU A 296 6.26 9.23 -13.48
CA GLU A 296 6.74 8.05 -14.21
C GLU A 296 6.33 6.78 -13.43
N LEU A 297 5.10 6.30 -13.72
CA LEU A 297 4.55 5.07 -13.16
C LEU A 297 4.85 3.89 -14.09
#